data_1240937c2d1b84af18ed4b44f6d7bb87
#
_entry.id   1240937c2d1b84af18ed4b44f6d7bb87
#
_cell.length_a   1.000
_cell.length_b   1.000
_cell.length_c   1.000
_cell.angle_alpha   90.00
_cell.angle_beta   90.00
_cell.angle_gamma   90.00
#
_symmetry.space_group_name_H-M   'P 1'
#
loop_
_entity.id
_entity.type
_entity.pdbx_description
1 polymer ?
#
loop_
_entity_poly.entity_id
_entity_poly.type
_entity_poly.pdbx_seq_one_letter_code
_entity_poly.pdbx_strand_id
1 'polypeptide(L)'
;MFPTRDKLTICFAHAAYQMKARFDARNTGINSFQVRSYDEFVQRVGEADVVSVSGMWKNDIIPHAARLKFIQSISSGMDQYSKELLGAKGIRLASAAGVNARAVAEHALALILAVYRRLPEARDNQHKKVWRGMLGDLTQREDELGGKTILIVGMGRIGSHLAKLAKAFDMKVIGIRRDPKAGTNGADEIHGMDDVVKLVPQADIVALTCALT
;
A
#
# COMPACT_ATOMS: atom_id res chain seq x y z
N MET A 1 11.37 -27.35 -9.67
CA MET A 1 10.46 -27.23 -10.84
C MET A 1 9.02 -27.21 -10.33
N PHE A 2 8.10 -26.44 -10.95
CA PHE A 2 6.68 -26.50 -10.66
C PHE A 2 6.05 -27.76 -11.30
N PRO A 3 4.99 -28.33 -10.69
CA PRO A 3 4.22 -29.37 -11.35
C PRO A 3 3.51 -28.84 -12.60
N THR A 4 3.03 -29.75 -13.43
CA THR A 4 2.16 -29.39 -14.56
C THR A 4 0.86 -28.78 -14.09
N ARG A 5 0.17 -28.02 -14.95
CA ARG A 5 -1.02 -27.23 -14.60
C ARG A 5 -2.12 -28.08 -13.94
N ASP A 6 -2.33 -29.27 -14.39
CA ASP A 6 -3.33 -30.23 -13.89
C ASP A 6 -3.00 -30.78 -12.49
N LYS A 7 -1.70 -30.76 -12.10
CA LYS A 7 -1.21 -31.25 -10.81
C LYS A 7 -0.90 -30.11 -9.83
N LEU A 8 -0.92 -28.85 -10.30
CA LEU A 8 -0.66 -27.67 -9.49
C LEU A 8 -1.82 -27.42 -8.53
N THR A 9 -1.50 -27.14 -7.27
CA THR A 9 -2.51 -26.81 -6.25
C THR A 9 -2.19 -25.47 -5.61
N ILE A 10 -3.19 -24.58 -5.56
CA ILE A 10 -3.10 -23.24 -4.96
C ILE A 10 -3.94 -23.20 -3.68
N CYS A 11 -3.32 -22.78 -2.57
CA CYS A 11 -4.02 -22.45 -1.33
C CYS A 11 -4.24 -20.93 -1.25
N PHE A 12 -5.48 -20.51 -1.00
CA PHE A 12 -5.84 -19.15 -0.66
C PHE A 12 -6.06 -19.04 0.85
N ALA A 13 -5.14 -18.43 1.58
CA ALA A 13 -5.17 -18.35 3.03
C ALA A 13 -5.55 -16.94 3.49
N HIS A 14 -6.84 -16.73 3.79
CA HIS A 14 -7.33 -15.44 4.29
C HIS A 14 -8.68 -15.59 5.00
N ALA A 15 -8.84 -14.95 6.17
CA ALA A 15 -10.04 -15.06 6.99
C ALA A 15 -11.31 -14.50 6.29
N ALA A 16 -11.17 -13.38 5.54
CA ALA A 16 -12.31 -12.64 4.99
C ALA A 16 -12.37 -12.62 3.45
N TYR A 17 -11.24 -12.51 2.75
CA TYR A 17 -11.24 -12.30 1.30
C TYR A 17 -11.71 -13.53 0.53
N GLN A 18 -12.51 -13.30 -0.53
CA GLN A 18 -13.09 -14.31 -1.40
C GLN A 18 -12.16 -14.62 -2.60
N MET A 19 -10.87 -14.90 -2.32
CA MET A 19 -9.87 -15.07 -3.37
C MET A 19 -10.12 -16.30 -4.22
N LYS A 20 -10.49 -17.42 -3.58
CA LYS A 20 -10.81 -18.67 -4.28
C LYS A 20 -11.99 -18.51 -5.24
N ALA A 21 -13.08 -17.90 -4.79
CA ALA A 21 -14.25 -17.68 -5.63
C ALA A 21 -13.92 -16.86 -6.89
N ARG A 22 -13.11 -15.81 -6.74
CA ARG A 22 -12.62 -15.01 -7.88
C ARG A 22 -11.66 -15.78 -8.79
N PHE A 23 -10.89 -16.68 -8.24
CA PHE A 23 -9.99 -17.54 -9.01
C PHE A 23 -10.78 -18.59 -9.80
N ASP A 24 -11.74 -19.25 -9.17
CA ASP A 24 -12.61 -20.27 -9.80
C ASP A 24 -13.40 -19.69 -10.99
N ALA A 25 -13.88 -18.46 -10.86
CA ALA A 25 -14.58 -17.74 -11.93
C ALA A 25 -13.73 -17.54 -13.21
N ARG A 26 -12.41 -17.71 -13.13
CA ARG A 26 -11.50 -17.66 -14.30
C ARG A 26 -11.40 -18.96 -15.06
N ASN A 27 -12.01 -20.03 -14.57
CA ASN A 27 -12.02 -21.37 -15.19
C ASN A 27 -10.64 -21.85 -15.63
N THR A 28 -9.63 -21.68 -14.77
CA THR A 28 -8.23 -21.99 -15.12
C THR A 28 -7.94 -23.48 -15.23
N GLY A 29 -8.76 -24.34 -14.66
CA GLY A 29 -8.51 -25.78 -14.52
C GLY A 29 -7.40 -26.14 -13.51
N ILE A 30 -6.88 -25.18 -12.75
CA ILE A 30 -5.89 -25.40 -11.69
C ILE A 30 -6.61 -25.75 -10.40
N ASN A 31 -6.15 -26.78 -9.68
CA ASN A 31 -6.70 -27.16 -8.38
C ASN A 31 -6.49 -26.03 -7.36
N SER A 32 -7.51 -25.77 -6.57
CA SER A 32 -7.39 -24.74 -5.53
C SER A 32 -8.28 -25.03 -4.33
N PHE A 33 -7.84 -24.60 -3.17
CA PHE A 33 -8.65 -24.59 -1.95
C PHE A 33 -8.44 -23.30 -1.18
N GLN A 34 -9.34 -23.02 -0.24
CA GLN A 34 -9.24 -21.87 0.65
C GLN A 34 -9.25 -22.35 2.10
N VAL A 35 -8.44 -21.68 2.92
CA VAL A 35 -8.43 -21.83 4.38
C VAL A 35 -8.76 -20.48 5.02
N ARG A 36 -9.46 -20.50 6.15
CA ARG A 36 -9.95 -19.29 6.81
C ARG A 36 -9.40 -19.08 8.21
N SER A 37 -8.72 -20.08 8.78
CA SER A 37 -8.04 -19.99 10.06
C SER A 37 -6.59 -20.41 9.94
N TYR A 38 -5.78 -20.03 10.93
CA TYR A 38 -4.38 -20.43 10.99
C TYR A 38 -4.23 -21.94 11.19
N ASP A 39 -5.07 -22.55 12.05
CA ASP A 39 -5.02 -23.99 12.32
C ASP A 39 -5.35 -24.81 11.08
N GLU A 40 -6.38 -24.40 10.33
CA GLU A 40 -6.71 -25.02 9.03
C GLU A 40 -5.54 -24.84 8.03
N PHE A 41 -4.88 -23.69 8.05
CA PHE A 41 -3.75 -23.43 7.18
C PHE A 41 -2.58 -24.37 7.50
N VAL A 42 -2.21 -24.53 8.78
CA VAL A 42 -1.16 -25.47 9.22
C VAL A 42 -1.48 -26.89 8.80
N GLN A 43 -2.73 -27.33 8.97
CA GLN A 43 -3.15 -28.70 8.64
C GLN A 43 -3.04 -28.99 7.14
N ARG A 44 -3.28 -27.98 6.28
CA ARG A 44 -3.47 -28.19 4.85
C ARG A 44 -2.41 -27.58 3.95
N VAL A 45 -1.48 -26.77 4.48
CA VAL A 45 -0.44 -26.12 3.66
C VAL A 45 0.45 -27.12 2.89
N GLY A 46 0.62 -28.34 3.41
CA GLY A 46 1.37 -29.42 2.76
C GLY A 46 0.77 -29.90 1.44
N GLU A 47 -0.52 -29.61 1.19
CA GLU A 47 -1.21 -29.95 -0.07
C GLU A 47 -0.88 -28.94 -1.20
N ALA A 48 -0.36 -27.73 -0.86
CA ALA A 48 -0.22 -26.62 -1.79
C ALA A 48 1.19 -26.48 -2.37
N ASP A 49 1.26 -26.24 -3.67
CA ASP A 49 2.48 -25.84 -4.37
C ASP A 49 2.65 -24.32 -4.38
N VAL A 50 1.53 -23.58 -4.32
CA VAL A 50 1.46 -22.12 -4.29
C VAL A 50 0.53 -21.70 -3.16
N VAL A 51 0.93 -20.68 -2.40
CA VAL A 51 0.09 -20.08 -1.36
C VAL A 51 -0.10 -18.58 -1.65
N SER A 52 -1.35 -18.13 -1.63
CA SER A 52 -1.70 -16.70 -1.62
C SER A 52 -2.12 -16.33 -0.20
N VAL A 53 -1.33 -15.49 0.49
CA VAL A 53 -1.48 -15.24 1.92
C VAL A 53 -0.98 -13.85 2.33
N SER A 54 -1.42 -13.33 3.47
CA SER A 54 -0.90 -12.13 4.10
C SER A 54 -0.75 -12.33 5.62
N GLY A 55 -1.53 -11.65 6.44
CA GLY A 55 -1.41 -11.66 7.90
C GLY A 55 -1.58 -13.03 8.57
N MET A 56 -2.03 -14.03 7.84
CA MET A 56 -2.12 -15.41 8.33
C MET A 56 -0.77 -16.16 8.24
N TRP A 57 0.24 -15.60 7.55
CA TRP A 57 1.55 -16.23 7.45
C TRP A 57 2.35 -16.07 8.75
N LYS A 58 2.92 -17.18 9.22
CA LYS A 58 3.98 -17.23 10.22
C LYS A 58 5.06 -18.20 9.76
N ASN A 59 6.31 -17.98 10.15
CA ASN A 59 7.43 -18.79 9.64
C ASN A 59 7.46 -20.22 10.20
N ASP A 60 6.77 -20.49 11.31
CA ASP A 60 6.59 -21.83 11.87
C ASP A 60 5.75 -22.78 11.00
N ILE A 61 5.08 -22.25 9.97
CA ILE A 61 4.36 -23.06 8.99
C ILE A 61 5.28 -23.74 7.96
N ILE A 62 6.52 -23.24 7.79
CA ILE A 62 7.46 -23.72 6.77
C ILE A 62 7.76 -25.22 6.88
N PRO A 63 7.93 -25.84 8.08
CA PRO A 63 8.10 -27.27 8.21
C PRO A 63 6.93 -28.12 7.68
N HIS A 64 5.71 -27.59 7.74
CA HIS A 64 4.49 -28.24 7.30
C HIS A 64 4.25 -28.10 5.78
N ALA A 65 4.93 -27.17 5.12
CA ALA A 65 4.74 -26.81 3.71
C ALA A 65 5.62 -27.63 2.76
N ALA A 66 5.51 -28.96 2.80
CA ALA A 66 6.42 -29.88 2.08
C ALA A 66 6.47 -29.68 0.56
N ARG A 67 5.35 -29.31 -0.07
CA ARG A 67 5.23 -29.10 -1.52
C ARG A 67 5.43 -27.65 -1.97
N LEU A 68 5.45 -26.70 -1.03
CA LEU A 68 5.40 -25.27 -1.34
C LEU A 68 6.62 -24.81 -2.16
N LYS A 69 6.35 -24.13 -3.27
CA LYS A 69 7.35 -23.58 -4.20
C LYS A 69 7.26 -22.06 -4.31
N PHE A 70 6.08 -21.49 -4.05
CA PHE A 70 5.87 -20.07 -4.26
C PHE A 70 4.84 -19.50 -3.29
N ILE A 71 5.16 -18.32 -2.75
CA ILE A 71 4.25 -17.51 -1.95
C ILE A 71 3.94 -16.22 -2.70
N GLN A 72 2.68 -15.95 -2.94
CA GLN A 72 2.18 -14.63 -3.32
C GLN A 72 1.65 -13.94 -2.08
N SER A 73 2.43 -13.02 -1.51
CA SER A 73 1.88 -12.12 -0.49
C SER A 73 0.85 -11.19 -1.12
N ILE A 74 -0.31 -11.03 -0.49
CA ILE A 74 -1.32 -10.04 -0.89
C ILE A 74 -1.08 -8.67 -0.23
N SER A 75 -0.03 -8.55 0.57
CA SER A 75 0.45 -7.30 1.18
C SER A 75 1.63 -6.72 0.41
N SER A 76 1.85 -5.42 0.55
CA SER A 76 3.03 -4.74 0.04
C SER A 76 4.27 -5.04 0.89
N GLY A 77 4.11 -5.03 2.23
CA GLY A 77 5.16 -5.39 3.20
C GLY A 77 5.43 -6.89 3.20
N MET A 78 6.67 -7.25 3.51
CA MET A 78 7.14 -8.65 3.56
C MET A 78 7.92 -8.96 4.85
N ASP A 79 7.78 -8.15 5.87
CA ASP A 79 8.57 -8.24 7.10
C ASP A 79 8.25 -9.52 7.91
N GLN A 80 7.04 -10.07 7.75
CA GLN A 80 6.61 -11.31 8.37
C GLN A 80 7.25 -12.57 7.75
N TYR A 81 7.90 -12.45 6.58
CA TYR A 81 8.50 -13.59 5.88
C TYR A 81 10.00 -13.65 6.11
N SER A 82 10.51 -14.75 6.69
CA SER A 82 11.95 -15.01 6.76
C SER A 82 12.48 -15.41 5.39
N LYS A 83 13.17 -14.49 4.72
CA LYS A 83 13.79 -14.75 3.40
C LYS A 83 14.85 -15.86 3.48
N GLU A 84 15.55 -15.97 4.61
CA GLU A 84 16.54 -16.99 4.85
C GLU A 84 15.91 -18.39 4.89
N LEU A 85 14.88 -18.58 5.73
CA LEU A 85 14.19 -19.87 5.85
C LEU A 85 13.51 -20.28 4.55
N LEU A 86 12.88 -19.33 3.84
CA LEU A 86 12.26 -19.59 2.54
C LEU A 86 13.31 -19.95 1.50
N GLY A 87 14.43 -19.23 1.44
CA GLY A 87 15.55 -19.50 0.54
C GLY A 87 16.16 -20.87 0.75
N ALA A 88 16.38 -21.27 2.02
CA ALA A 88 16.88 -22.61 2.37
C ALA A 88 15.98 -23.75 1.89
N LYS A 89 14.67 -23.50 1.76
CA LYS A 89 13.68 -24.45 1.21
C LYS A 89 13.43 -24.27 -0.28
N GLY A 90 14.08 -23.32 -0.96
CA GLY A 90 13.86 -23.03 -2.37
C GLY A 90 12.47 -22.43 -2.65
N ILE A 91 11.80 -21.85 -1.65
CA ILE A 91 10.49 -21.24 -1.78
C ILE A 91 10.66 -19.79 -2.24
N ARG A 92 10.07 -19.44 -3.38
CA ARG A 92 10.10 -18.07 -3.92
C ARG A 92 8.96 -17.24 -3.31
N LEU A 93 9.22 -15.96 -3.09
CA LEU A 93 8.28 -15.00 -2.50
C LEU A 93 8.09 -13.80 -3.43
N ALA A 94 6.86 -13.41 -3.69
CA ALA A 94 6.49 -12.16 -4.33
C ALA A 94 5.50 -11.39 -3.46
N SER A 95 5.59 -10.06 -3.49
CA SER A 95 4.64 -9.17 -2.82
C SER A 95 3.61 -8.59 -3.79
N ALA A 96 2.53 -8.02 -3.23
CA ALA A 96 1.56 -7.22 -3.98
C ALA A 96 1.92 -5.72 -4.02
N ALA A 97 3.22 -5.40 -3.91
CA ALA A 97 3.67 -4.01 -3.90
C ALA A 97 3.19 -3.23 -5.13
N GLY A 98 2.53 -2.11 -4.89
CA GLY A 98 2.02 -1.20 -5.90
C GLY A 98 0.59 -1.47 -6.39
N VAL A 99 -0.02 -2.59 -6.04
CA VAL A 99 -1.41 -2.89 -6.45
C VAL A 99 -2.41 -1.83 -5.95
N ASN A 100 -2.20 -1.31 -4.76
CA ASN A 100 -3.03 -0.28 -4.13
C ASN A 100 -2.41 1.13 -4.17
N ALA A 101 -1.33 1.34 -4.93
CA ALA A 101 -0.60 2.62 -4.91
C ALA A 101 -1.48 3.82 -5.27
N ARG A 102 -2.37 3.67 -6.24
CA ARG A 102 -3.35 4.71 -6.61
C ARG A 102 -4.31 5.00 -5.46
N ALA A 103 -4.95 3.97 -4.90
CA ALA A 103 -5.91 4.13 -3.82
C ALA A 103 -5.29 4.80 -2.59
N VAL A 104 -4.04 4.46 -2.24
CA VAL A 104 -3.31 5.09 -1.13
C VAL A 104 -3.00 6.56 -1.44
N ALA A 105 -2.60 6.90 -2.66
CA ALA A 105 -2.36 8.28 -3.06
C ALA A 105 -3.65 9.13 -3.06
N GLU A 106 -4.76 8.57 -3.55
CA GLU A 106 -6.08 9.20 -3.50
C GLU A 106 -6.54 9.43 -2.05
N HIS A 107 -6.32 8.44 -1.17
CA HIS A 107 -6.62 8.59 0.25
C HIS A 107 -5.77 9.69 0.93
N ALA A 108 -4.47 9.76 0.62
CA ALA A 108 -3.60 10.81 1.12
C ALA A 108 -4.10 12.20 0.70
N LEU A 109 -4.46 12.37 -0.57
CA LEU A 109 -5.03 13.64 -1.05
C LEU A 109 -6.39 13.94 -0.40
N ALA A 110 -7.24 12.93 -0.18
CA ALA A 110 -8.52 13.12 0.51
C ALA A 110 -8.33 13.62 1.95
N LEU A 111 -7.33 13.11 2.68
CA LEU A 111 -6.99 13.60 4.01
C LEU A 111 -6.47 15.04 3.97
N ILE A 112 -5.61 15.38 3.02
CA ILE A 112 -5.12 16.75 2.82
C ILE A 112 -6.29 17.70 2.58
N LEU A 113 -7.19 17.36 1.64
CA LEU A 113 -8.38 18.14 1.34
C LEU A 113 -9.30 18.26 2.57
N ALA A 114 -9.46 17.17 3.34
CA ALA A 114 -10.30 17.20 4.53
C ALA A 114 -9.81 18.23 5.58
N VAL A 115 -8.49 18.37 5.72
CA VAL A 115 -7.88 19.38 6.62
C VAL A 115 -8.05 20.78 6.04
N TYR A 116 -7.62 21.01 4.81
CA TYR A 116 -7.65 22.34 4.19
C TYR A 116 -9.08 22.87 4.02
N ARG A 117 -10.04 22.00 3.71
CA ARG A 117 -11.46 22.36 3.55
C ARG A 117 -12.27 22.21 4.83
N ARG A 118 -11.64 21.92 6.00
CA ARG A 118 -12.28 21.75 7.31
C ARG A 118 -13.51 20.84 7.28
N LEU A 119 -13.43 19.74 6.48
CA LEU A 119 -14.58 18.86 6.28
C LEU A 119 -15.08 18.20 7.58
N PRO A 120 -14.25 17.80 8.56
CA PRO A 120 -14.75 17.29 9.84
C PRO A 120 -15.62 18.30 10.59
N GLU A 121 -15.21 19.58 10.64
CA GLU A 121 -15.99 20.64 11.26
C GLU A 121 -17.32 20.88 10.50
N ALA A 122 -17.26 20.93 9.17
CA ALA A 122 -18.45 21.11 8.34
C ALA A 122 -19.47 19.98 8.59
N ARG A 123 -19.00 18.72 8.68
CA ARG A 123 -19.85 17.57 9.00
C ARG A 123 -20.46 17.69 10.40
N ASP A 124 -19.68 18.10 11.40
CA ASP A 124 -20.16 18.25 12.78
C ASP A 124 -21.21 19.36 12.89
N ASN A 125 -21.00 20.47 12.19
CA ASN A 125 -21.96 21.56 12.09
C ASN A 125 -23.26 21.11 11.38
N GLN A 126 -23.15 20.34 10.28
CA GLN A 126 -24.31 19.78 9.59
C GLN A 126 -25.14 18.89 10.54
N HIS A 127 -24.49 18.04 11.32
CA HIS A 127 -25.16 17.18 12.28
C HIS A 127 -25.91 17.99 13.38
N LYS A 128 -25.29 19.07 13.82
CA LYS A 128 -25.89 20.01 14.79
C LYS A 128 -26.90 20.99 14.18
N LYS A 129 -27.10 20.94 12.85
CA LYS A 129 -27.94 21.91 12.08
C LYS A 129 -27.48 23.35 12.27
N VAL A 130 -26.18 23.58 12.39
CA VAL A 130 -25.54 24.88 12.52
C VAL A 130 -24.99 25.30 11.17
N TRP A 131 -25.47 26.42 10.62
CA TRP A 131 -24.84 27.09 9.49
C TRP A 131 -23.81 28.08 10.02
N ARG A 132 -22.53 27.80 9.77
CA ARG A 132 -21.45 28.67 10.23
C ARG A 132 -21.52 30.04 9.56
N GLY A 133 -21.43 31.10 10.34
CA GLY A 133 -21.32 32.46 9.84
C GLY A 133 -19.96 32.74 9.20
N MET A 134 -19.81 33.96 8.67
CA MET A 134 -18.54 34.44 8.13
C MET A 134 -17.51 34.60 9.25
N LEU A 135 -16.29 34.13 9.01
CA LEU A 135 -15.18 34.24 9.94
C LEU A 135 -14.29 35.45 9.57
N GLY A 136 -14.04 36.34 10.52
CA GLY A 136 -13.12 37.48 10.36
C GLY A 136 -11.64 37.00 10.41
N ASP A 137 -11.35 36.04 11.28
CA ASP A 137 -10.02 35.46 11.44
C ASP A 137 -9.67 34.55 10.28
N LEU A 138 -8.66 34.94 9.49
CA LEU A 138 -8.21 34.17 8.31
C LEU A 138 -7.65 32.82 8.67
N THR A 139 -7.07 32.64 9.85
CA THR A 139 -6.49 31.37 10.31
C THR A 139 -7.57 30.30 10.58
N GLN A 140 -8.81 30.72 10.76
CA GLN A 140 -9.95 29.85 11.01
C GLN A 140 -10.77 29.55 9.75
N ARG A 141 -10.37 30.08 8.60
CA ARG A 141 -11.06 29.82 7.32
C ARG A 141 -10.55 28.53 6.67
N GLU A 142 -11.33 28.07 5.72
CA GLU A 142 -10.87 27.10 4.74
C GLU A 142 -9.73 27.70 3.91
N ASP A 143 -8.79 26.86 3.49
CA ASP A 143 -7.69 27.26 2.62
C ASP A 143 -7.70 26.40 1.34
N GLU A 144 -6.97 26.82 0.32
CA GLU A 144 -6.86 26.18 -0.98
C GLU A 144 -5.49 25.49 -1.10
N LEU A 145 -5.40 24.48 -1.97
CA LEU A 145 -4.15 23.79 -2.24
C LEU A 145 -3.31 24.49 -3.31
N GLY A 146 -3.93 25.30 -4.15
CA GLY A 146 -3.22 26.06 -5.21
C GLY A 146 -2.12 26.92 -4.64
N GLY A 147 -0.92 26.83 -5.22
CA GLY A 147 0.27 27.54 -4.77
C GLY A 147 0.96 26.99 -3.50
N LYS A 148 0.37 26.00 -2.82
CA LYS A 148 0.99 25.34 -1.66
C LYS A 148 2.09 24.41 -2.10
N THR A 149 3.06 24.18 -1.22
CA THR A 149 4.17 23.26 -1.43
C THR A 149 3.93 21.95 -0.68
N ILE A 150 3.97 20.82 -1.39
CA ILE A 150 3.98 19.48 -0.81
C ILE A 150 5.37 18.85 -0.92
N LEU A 151 5.93 18.41 0.22
CA LEU A 151 7.13 17.58 0.28
C LEU A 151 6.73 16.11 0.37
N ILE A 152 7.07 15.33 -0.64
CA ILE A 152 6.77 13.89 -0.69
C ILE A 152 8.04 13.09 -0.40
N VAL A 153 8.13 12.51 0.79
CA VAL A 153 9.25 11.64 1.17
C VAL A 153 8.97 10.22 0.70
N GLY A 154 9.66 9.81 -0.36
CA GLY A 154 9.48 8.52 -1.01
C GLY A 154 8.79 8.60 -2.38
N MET A 155 9.52 9.02 -3.41
CA MET A 155 9.02 9.09 -4.79
C MET A 155 8.95 7.72 -5.50
N GLY A 156 8.35 6.75 -4.80
CA GLY A 156 7.99 5.45 -5.36
C GLY A 156 6.62 5.48 -6.05
N ARG A 157 5.96 4.32 -6.18
CA ARG A 157 4.66 4.21 -6.87
C ARG A 157 3.58 5.08 -6.22
N ILE A 158 3.49 5.11 -4.89
CA ILE A 158 2.51 5.94 -4.16
C ILE A 158 2.86 7.41 -4.35
N GLY A 159 4.10 7.81 -4.03
CA GLY A 159 4.53 9.21 -4.12
C GLY A 159 4.38 9.79 -5.52
N SER A 160 4.67 9.01 -6.58
CA SER A 160 4.49 9.46 -7.97
C SER A 160 3.01 9.67 -8.32
N HIS A 161 2.10 8.83 -7.82
CA HIS A 161 0.67 9.07 -8.00
C HIS A 161 0.20 10.30 -7.23
N LEU A 162 0.66 10.49 -5.98
CA LEU A 162 0.34 11.67 -5.18
C LEU A 162 0.89 12.95 -5.81
N ALA A 163 2.12 12.92 -6.33
CA ALA A 163 2.70 14.05 -7.06
C ALA A 163 1.82 14.48 -8.25
N LYS A 164 1.37 13.51 -9.06
CA LYS A 164 0.46 13.78 -10.18
C LYS A 164 -0.85 14.40 -9.73
N LEU A 165 -1.43 13.94 -8.62
CA LEU A 165 -2.66 14.50 -8.06
C LEU A 165 -2.40 15.92 -7.52
N ALA A 166 -1.33 16.14 -6.77
CA ALA A 166 -0.95 17.45 -6.26
C ALA A 166 -0.75 18.49 -7.38
N LYS A 167 -0.10 18.09 -8.49
CA LYS A 167 0.04 18.94 -9.68
C LYS A 167 -1.31 19.34 -10.29
N ALA A 168 -2.32 18.49 -10.25
CA ALA A 168 -3.67 18.82 -10.74
C ALA A 168 -4.41 19.84 -9.85
N PHE A 169 -3.88 20.08 -8.65
CA PHE A 169 -4.33 21.14 -7.72
C PHE A 169 -3.38 22.34 -7.72
N ASP A 170 -2.55 22.52 -8.74
CA ASP A 170 -1.61 23.62 -8.89
C ASP A 170 -0.62 23.79 -7.72
N MET A 171 -0.30 22.66 -7.06
CA MET A 171 0.70 22.64 -5.99
C MET A 171 2.12 22.59 -6.55
N LYS A 172 3.08 23.17 -5.81
CA LYS A 172 4.51 22.91 -5.97
C LYS A 172 4.83 21.56 -5.31
N VAL A 173 5.47 20.65 -6.05
CA VAL A 173 5.81 19.30 -5.57
C VAL A 173 7.32 19.15 -5.45
N ILE A 174 7.80 18.94 -4.23
CA ILE A 174 9.19 18.58 -3.93
C ILE A 174 9.22 17.10 -3.55
N GLY A 175 9.99 16.30 -4.26
CA GLY A 175 10.12 14.87 -4.03
C GLY A 175 11.44 14.50 -3.38
N ILE A 176 11.41 13.57 -2.45
CA ILE A 176 12.59 12.95 -1.85
C ILE A 176 12.69 11.49 -2.27
N ARG A 177 13.86 11.06 -2.71
CA ARG A 177 14.13 9.66 -3.03
C ARG A 177 15.59 9.29 -2.80
N ARG A 178 15.85 7.99 -2.66
CA ARG A 178 17.19 7.44 -2.40
C ARG A 178 18.18 7.75 -3.55
N ASP A 179 17.72 7.66 -4.78
CA ASP A 179 18.51 8.02 -5.97
C ASP A 179 17.81 9.16 -6.73
N PRO A 180 18.23 10.42 -6.52
CA PRO A 180 17.63 11.57 -7.19
C PRO A 180 17.73 11.56 -8.71
N LYS A 181 18.70 10.85 -9.26
CA LYS A 181 18.93 10.77 -10.72
C LYS A 181 17.95 9.85 -11.45
N ALA A 182 17.18 9.05 -10.73
CA ALA A 182 16.23 8.09 -11.32
C ALA A 182 14.92 8.74 -11.84
N GLY A 183 14.92 10.07 -12.08
CA GLY A 183 13.81 10.81 -12.67
C GLY A 183 12.88 11.49 -11.65
N THR A 184 12.11 12.49 -12.13
CA THR A 184 11.28 13.35 -11.29
C THR A 184 9.97 12.70 -10.85
N ASN A 185 9.45 11.74 -11.63
CA ASN A 185 8.20 11.04 -11.35
C ASN A 185 7.00 12.01 -11.10
N GLY A 186 7.00 13.16 -11.77
CA GLY A 186 5.95 14.17 -11.66
C GLY A 186 6.17 15.25 -10.61
N ALA A 187 7.29 15.26 -9.89
CA ALA A 187 7.68 16.37 -9.01
C ALA A 187 8.36 17.50 -9.81
N ASP A 188 8.28 18.73 -9.28
CA ASP A 188 9.00 19.89 -9.83
C ASP A 188 10.48 19.85 -9.47
N GLU A 189 10.79 19.36 -8.27
CA GLU A 189 12.15 19.20 -7.75
C GLU A 189 12.33 17.82 -7.13
N ILE A 190 13.53 17.23 -7.27
CA ILE A 190 13.91 15.96 -6.64
C ILE A 190 15.21 16.12 -5.87
N HIS A 191 15.19 15.64 -4.63
CA HIS A 191 16.32 15.71 -3.70
C HIS A 191 16.62 14.34 -3.06
N GLY A 192 17.78 14.24 -2.41
CA GLY A 192 18.21 13.08 -1.62
C GLY A 192 17.65 13.09 -0.21
N MET A 193 17.83 11.97 0.50
CA MET A 193 17.35 11.84 1.89
C MET A 193 18.00 12.85 2.84
N ASP A 194 19.26 13.25 2.58
CA ASP A 194 20.02 14.20 3.41
C ASP A 194 19.42 15.62 3.39
N ASP A 195 18.62 15.94 2.39
CA ASP A 195 18.00 17.26 2.25
C ASP A 195 16.65 17.40 2.96
N VAL A 196 16.08 16.30 3.50
CA VAL A 196 14.74 16.31 4.13
C VAL A 196 14.62 17.41 5.18
N VAL A 197 15.58 17.50 6.12
CA VAL A 197 15.54 18.45 7.23
C VAL A 197 15.56 19.91 6.75
N LYS A 198 16.26 20.19 5.65
CA LYS A 198 16.33 21.54 5.04
C LYS A 198 15.05 21.91 4.29
N LEU A 199 14.32 20.91 3.78
CA LEU A 199 13.15 21.11 2.92
C LEU A 199 11.83 21.13 3.71
N VAL A 200 11.76 20.44 4.87
CA VAL A 200 10.57 20.46 5.72
C VAL A 200 10.07 21.88 6.05
N PRO A 201 10.92 22.86 6.43
CA PRO A 201 10.46 24.22 6.70
C PRO A 201 9.90 24.98 5.48
N GLN A 202 10.11 24.48 4.26
CA GLN A 202 9.64 25.10 3.02
C GLN A 202 8.30 24.49 2.54
N ALA A 203 7.81 23.46 3.22
CA ALA A 203 6.61 22.73 2.83
C ALA A 203 5.42 23.11 3.71
N ASP A 204 4.29 23.33 3.08
CA ASP A 204 2.99 23.44 3.75
C ASP A 204 2.46 22.06 4.16
N ILE A 205 2.85 21.02 3.42
CA ILE A 205 2.39 19.64 3.62
C ILE A 205 3.60 18.70 3.49
N VAL A 206 3.71 17.76 4.40
CA VAL A 206 4.69 16.66 4.32
C VAL A 206 3.94 15.32 4.20
N ALA A 207 4.21 14.58 3.14
CA ALA A 207 3.63 13.27 2.90
C ALA A 207 4.72 12.17 2.95
N LEU A 208 4.60 11.23 3.89
CA LEU A 208 5.50 10.09 4.01
C LEU A 208 4.93 8.90 3.24
N THR A 209 5.57 8.54 2.13
CA THR A 209 5.17 7.43 1.25
C THR A 209 6.30 6.41 1.05
N CYS A 210 7.35 6.50 1.86
CA CYS A 210 8.44 5.54 1.92
C CYS A 210 8.07 4.33 2.81
N ALA A 211 8.80 3.22 2.65
CA ALA A 211 8.71 2.11 3.59
C ALA A 211 9.25 2.50 4.97
N LEU A 212 8.66 1.92 6.01
CA LEU A 212 9.24 1.96 7.36
C LEU A 212 10.48 1.04 7.34
N THR A 213 11.65 1.61 7.65
CA THR A 213 12.93 0.88 7.69
C THR A 213 13.60 1.08 9.04
#